data_9c2065b5a55f2c7b8371262de5bacd47
#
_entry.id   9c2065b5a55f2c7b8371262de5bacd47
#
_cell.length_a   1.000
_cell.length_b   1.000
_cell.length_c   1.000
_cell.angle_alpha   90.00
_cell.angle_beta   90.00
_cell.angle_gamma   90.00
#
_symmetry.space_group_name_H-M   'P 1'
#
loop_
_entity.id
_entity.type
_entity.pdbx_description
1 polymer ?
#
loop_
_entity_poly.entity_id
_entity_poly.type
_entity_poly.pdbx_seq_one_letter_code
_entity_poly.pdbx_strand_id
1 'polypeptide(L)'
;YMNVYDNMALGLKLRDLPRTVINTRVKTAAAFLGISDILTKKIRSISDSERQRVALDRAIVCHPKVLLVDEDFAHQDDNLRKDMIHDILKINKELGITVLYVTNNYEEAVSLNSRVIFMKDGKVIEDSI
;
A
#
# COMPACT_ATOMS: atom_id res chain seq x y z
N TYR A 1 -12.38 -10.60 12.90
CA TYR A 1 -12.12 -10.31 14.30
C TYR A 1 -10.67 -10.05 14.65
N MET A 2 -9.83 -9.94 13.62
CA MET A 2 -8.42 -9.64 13.78
C MET A 2 -8.22 -8.17 14.18
N ASN A 3 -7.20 -7.93 14.99
CA ASN A 3 -6.68 -6.58 15.19
C ASN A 3 -5.76 -6.18 14.01
N VAL A 4 -5.23 -4.97 14.04
CA VAL A 4 -4.32 -4.48 12.99
C VAL A 4 -3.07 -5.37 12.87
N TYR A 5 -2.45 -5.71 14.00
CA TYR A 5 -1.27 -6.59 14.01
C TYR A 5 -1.55 -7.92 13.31
N ASP A 6 -2.64 -8.60 13.64
CA ASP A 6 -2.97 -9.89 13.04
C ASP A 6 -3.26 -9.79 11.54
N ASN A 7 -3.88 -8.69 11.12
CA ASN A 7 -4.07 -8.40 9.69
C ASN A 7 -2.74 -8.29 8.95
N MET A 8 -1.80 -7.54 9.50
CA MET A 8 -0.48 -7.36 8.88
C MET A 8 0.34 -8.65 8.90
N ALA A 9 0.22 -9.45 9.96
CA ALA A 9 0.99 -10.68 10.16
C ALA A 9 0.49 -11.87 9.34
N LEU A 10 -0.75 -11.83 8.85
CA LEU A 10 -1.42 -13.01 8.27
C LEU A 10 -0.61 -13.66 7.13
N GLY A 11 -0.15 -12.89 6.16
CA GLY A 11 0.63 -13.41 5.04
C GLY A 11 1.95 -14.05 5.48
N LEU A 12 2.56 -13.53 6.52
CA LEU A 12 3.81 -14.07 7.08
C LEU A 12 3.57 -15.36 7.87
N LYS A 13 2.44 -15.44 8.59
CA LYS A 13 2.03 -16.65 9.30
C LYS A 13 1.75 -17.80 8.32
N LEU A 14 1.12 -17.51 7.20
CA LEU A 14 0.83 -18.50 6.15
C LEU A 14 2.09 -19.02 5.45
N ARG A 15 3.21 -18.30 5.56
CA ARG A 15 4.53 -18.71 5.05
C ARG A 15 5.37 -19.40 6.10
N ASP A 16 4.82 -19.73 7.26
CA ASP A 16 5.48 -20.42 8.37
C ASP A 16 6.76 -19.73 8.85
N LEU A 17 6.82 -18.40 8.79
CA LEU A 17 7.95 -17.65 9.32
C LEU A 17 8.01 -17.71 10.85
N PRO A 18 9.20 -17.68 11.46
CA PRO A 18 9.35 -17.64 12.91
C PRO A 18 8.62 -16.43 13.53
N ARG A 19 8.04 -16.64 14.69
CA ARG A 19 7.27 -15.60 15.41
C ARG A 19 8.07 -14.32 15.65
N THR A 20 9.35 -14.45 15.95
CA THR A 20 10.26 -13.32 16.16
C THR A 20 10.45 -12.50 14.89
N VAL A 21 10.57 -13.15 13.73
CA VAL A 21 10.69 -12.51 12.42
C VAL A 21 9.38 -11.76 12.08
N ILE A 22 8.23 -12.41 12.27
CA ILE A 22 6.92 -11.80 12.03
C ILE A 22 6.77 -10.53 12.87
N ASN A 23 7.07 -10.61 14.16
CA ASN A 23 6.94 -9.48 15.06
C ASN A 23 7.84 -8.30 14.65
N THR A 24 9.07 -8.57 14.29
CA THR A 24 10.00 -7.52 13.80
C THR A 24 9.50 -6.88 12.53
N ARG A 25 9.07 -7.66 11.55
CA ARG A 25 8.58 -7.15 10.26
C ARG A 25 7.32 -6.30 10.41
N VAL A 26 6.37 -6.77 11.22
CA VAL A 26 5.12 -6.03 11.47
C VAL A 26 5.42 -4.70 12.15
N LYS A 27 6.23 -4.69 13.19
CA LYS A 27 6.59 -3.46 13.91
C LYS A 27 7.35 -2.48 13.03
N THR A 28 8.29 -2.96 12.21
CA THR A 28 9.05 -2.12 11.29
C THR A 28 8.15 -1.49 10.24
N ALA A 29 7.25 -2.25 9.62
CA ALA A 29 6.31 -1.74 8.63
C ALA A 29 5.34 -0.72 9.25
N ALA A 30 4.81 -1.01 10.43
CA ALA A 30 3.91 -0.10 11.14
C ALA A 30 4.59 1.24 11.48
N ALA A 31 5.84 1.20 11.90
CA ALA A 31 6.62 2.42 12.14
C ALA A 31 6.86 3.21 10.85
N PHE A 32 7.12 2.53 9.75
CA PHE A 32 7.36 3.15 8.44
C PHE A 32 6.19 4.00 7.95
N LEU A 33 4.95 3.51 8.09
CA LEU A 33 3.73 4.24 7.71
C LEU A 33 3.05 4.97 8.88
N GLY A 34 3.68 4.99 10.06
CA GLY A 34 3.19 5.78 11.20
C GLY A 34 1.94 5.22 11.87
N ILE A 35 1.76 3.91 11.89
CA ILE A 35 0.60 3.25 12.52
C ILE A 35 0.95 2.33 13.69
N SER A 36 2.11 2.53 14.31
CA SER A 36 2.55 1.73 15.46
C SER A 36 1.60 1.77 16.65
N ASP A 37 0.91 2.88 16.84
CA ASP A 37 -0.01 3.12 17.97
C ASP A 37 -1.36 2.42 17.82
N ILE A 38 -1.68 1.89 16.64
CA ILE A 38 -2.97 1.23 16.38
C ILE A 38 -2.89 -0.29 16.22
N LEU A 39 -1.72 -0.90 16.43
CA LEU A 39 -1.51 -2.34 16.19
C LEU A 39 -2.45 -3.24 16.98
N THR A 40 -2.87 -2.81 18.18
CA THR A 40 -3.79 -3.58 19.03
C THR A 40 -5.26 -3.27 18.78
N LYS A 41 -5.57 -2.25 17.97
CA LYS A 41 -6.94 -1.87 17.65
C LYS A 41 -7.57 -2.80 16.62
N LYS A 42 -8.88 -2.95 16.71
CA LYS A 42 -9.65 -3.69 15.70
C LYS A 42 -9.82 -2.85 14.43
N ILE A 43 -9.82 -3.50 13.28
CA ILE A 43 -9.94 -2.83 11.97
C ILE A 43 -11.17 -1.93 11.90
N ARG A 44 -12.30 -2.35 12.46
CA ARG A 44 -13.54 -1.58 12.45
C ARG A 44 -13.50 -0.29 13.29
N SER A 45 -12.50 -0.14 14.16
CA SER A 45 -12.38 1.00 15.08
C SER A 45 -11.37 2.05 14.63
N ILE A 46 -10.71 1.85 13.51
CA ILE A 46 -9.71 2.77 12.97
C ILE A 46 -10.30 3.64 11.86
N SER A 47 -9.64 4.77 11.57
CA SER A 47 -10.04 5.69 10.51
C SER A 47 -9.82 5.10 9.11
N ASP A 48 -10.42 5.71 8.09
CA ASP A 48 -10.22 5.30 6.70
C ASP A 48 -8.77 5.49 6.25
N SER A 49 -8.10 6.55 6.67
CA SER A 49 -6.67 6.78 6.42
C SER A 49 -5.80 5.70 7.07
N GLU A 50 -6.05 5.37 8.32
CA GLU A 50 -5.36 4.28 9.02
C GLU A 50 -5.61 2.93 8.36
N ARG A 51 -6.85 2.66 7.94
CA ARG A 51 -7.24 1.43 7.24
C ARG A 51 -6.50 1.27 5.92
N GLN A 52 -6.34 2.36 5.18
CA GLN A 52 -5.57 2.42 3.94
C GLN A 52 -4.10 2.08 4.18
N ARG A 53 -3.49 2.63 5.23
CA ARG A 53 -2.11 2.33 5.61
C ARG A 53 -1.92 0.88 6.07
N VAL A 54 -2.89 0.33 6.78
CA VAL A 54 -2.88 -1.11 7.12
C VAL A 54 -2.87 -1.98 5.86
N ALA A 55 -3.65 -1.62 4.85
CA ALA A 55 -3.67 -2.36 3.58
C ALA A 55 -2.31 -2.31 2.86
N LEU A 56 -1.65 -1.15 2.83
CA LEU A 56 -0.29 -1.02 2.29
C LEU A 56 0.73 -1.83 3.11
N ASP A 57 0.66 -1.73 4.44
CA ASP A 57 1.58 -2.45 5.32
C ASP A 57 1.43 -3.97 5.21
N ARG A 58 0.21 -4.48 5.01
CA ARG A 58 -0.01 -5.90 4.73
C ARG A 58 0.76 -6.40 3.51
N ALA A 59 0.90 -5.56 2.50
CA ALA A 59 1.68 -5.89 1.31
C ALA A 59 3.18 -5.78 1.57
N ILE A 60 3.65 -4.70 2.19
CA ILE A 60 5.09 -4.45 2.33
C ILE A 60 5.77 -5.29 3.40
N VAL A 61 5.06 -5.81 4.41
CA VAL A 61 5.63 -6.74 5.40
C VAL A 61 6.20 -8.01 4.76
N CYS A 62 5.69 -8.37 3.60
CA CYS A 62 6.15 -9.54 2.85
C CYS A 62 7.46 -9.30 2.08
N HIS A 63 8.01 -8.09 2.15
CA HIS A 63 9.21 -7.65 1.40
C HIS A 63 9.07 -7.91 -0.10
N PRO A 64 8.02 -7.39 -0.76
CA PRO A 64 7.81 -7.60 -2.19
C PRO A 64 8.85 -6.84 -3.02
N LYS A 65 9.12 -7.33 -4.22
CA LYS A 65 9.89 -6.59 -5.23
C LYS A 65 8.99 -5.64 -6.02
N VAL A 66 7.72 -6.01 -6.17
CA VAL A 66 6.71 -5.24 -6.92
C VAL A 66 5.45 -5.12 -6.07
N LEU A 67 4.94 -3.91 -5.97
CA LEU A 67 3.66 -3.60 -5.35
C LEU A 67 2.66 -3.25 -6.46
N LEU A 68 1.57 -3.99 -6.51
CA LEU A 68 0.48 -3.73 -7.44
C LEU A 68 -0.63 -2.97 -6.70
N VAL A 69 -0.98 -1.80 -7.19
CA VAL A 69 -2.05 -0.98 -6.64
C VAL A 69 -3.11 -0.79 -7.72
N ASP A 70 -4.22 -1.49 -7.55
CA ASP A 70 -5.40 -1.31 -8.41
C ASP A 70 -6.35 -0.36 -7.72
N GLU A 71 -6.49 0.81 -8.31
CA GLU A 71 -7.22 1.90 -7.71
C GLU A 71 -8.71 1.83 -8.03
N ASP A 72 -9.55 1.78 -6.98
CA ASP A 72 -10.97 2.05 -7.06
C ASP A 72 -11.33 3.22 -6.14
N PHE A 73 -10.78 4.41 -6.44
CA PHE A 73 -10.98 5.63 -5.65
C PHE A 73 -12.17 6.47 -6.09
N ALA A 74 -13.08 5.92 -6.88
CA ALA A 74 -14.26 6.65 -7.35
C ALA A 74 -15.10 7.23 -6.20
N HIS A 75 -14.91 6.73 -4.97
CA HIS A 75 -15.65 7.11 -3.77
C HIS A 75 -14.79 7.67 -2.64
N GLN A 76 -13.48 7.89 -2.85
CA GLN A 76 -12.60 8.44 -1.82
C GLN A 76 -12.51 9.96 -1.92
N ASP A 77 -12.38 10.63 -0.78
CA ASP A 77 -12.11 12.06 -0.77
C ASP A 77 -10.68 12.37 -1.26
N ASP A 78 -10.45 13.62 -1.66
CA ASP A 78 -9.17 14.04 -2.23
C ASP A 78 -8.01 13.93 -1.23
N ASN A 79 -8.26 14.07 0.07
CA ASN A 79 -7.22 13.97 1.10
C ASN A 79 -6.73 12.51 1.23
N LEU A 80 -7.65 11.54 1.22
CA LEU A 80 -7.27 10.12 1.25
C LEU A 80 -6.46 9.73 0.01
N ARG A 81 -6.80 10.27 -1.15
CA ARG A 81 -6.07 10.03 -2.41
C ARG A 81 -4.66 10.59 -2.34
N LYS A 82 -4.50 11.83 -1.85
CA LYS A 82 -3.20 12.47 -1.67
C LYS A 82 -2.33 11.72 -0.67
N ASP A 83 -2.90 11.28 0.44
CA ASP A 83 -2.20 10.49 1.45
C ASP A 83 -1.71 9.15 0.85
N MET A 84 -2.56 8.48 0.07
CA MET A 84 -2.19 7.23 -0.60
C MET A 84 -1.03 7.44 -1.57
N ILE A 85 -1.09 8.44 -2.41
CA ILE A 85 -0.02 8.77 -3.36
C ILE A 85 1.28 9.07 -2.62
N HIS A 86 1.21 9.88 -1.55
CA HIS A 86 2.36 10.18 -0.72
C HIS A 86 3.00 8.90 -0.13
N ASP A 87 2.18 8.01 0.43
CA ASP A 87 2.66 6.76 1.02
C ASP A 87 3.25 5.82 -0.04
N ILE A 88 2.64 5.73 -1.22
CA ILE A 88 3.15 4.95 -2.35
C ILE A 88 4.51 5.46 -2.83
N LEU A 89 4.66 6.77 -2.99
CA LEU A 89 5.93 7.38 -3.37
C LEU A 89 7.01 7.14 -2.33
N LYS A 90 6.67 7.22 -1.06
CA LYS A 90 7.56 6.91 0.05
C LYS A 90 8.02 5.45 0.02
N ILE A 91 7.11 4.51 -0.19
CA ILE A 91 7.41 3.08 -0.34
C ILE A 91 8.38 2.86 -1.50
N ASN A 92 8.10 3.43 -2.65
CA ASN A 92 8.97 3.31 -3.82
C ASN A 92 10.37 3.88 -3.57
N LYS A 93 10.44 5.11 -3.05
CA LYS A 93 11.69 5.82 -2.87
C LYS A 93 12.57 5.23 -1.75
N GLU A 94 11.97 4.96 -0.60
CA GLU A 94 12.73 4.56 0.60
C GLU A 94 12.95 3.06 0.72
N LEU A 95 12.01 2.24 0.24
CA LEU A 95 12.12 0.78 0.28
C LEU A 95 12.62 0.17 -1.03
N GLY A 96 12.72 0.96 -2.12
CA GLY A 96 13.16 0.48 -3.42
C GLY A 96 12.20 -0.51 -4.08
N ILE A 97 10.93 -0.51 -3.67
CA ILE A 97 9.89 -1.38 -4.25
C ILE A 97 9.39 -0.76 -5.54
N THR A 98 9.38 -1.53 -6.61
CA THR A 98 8.74 -1.12 -7.86
C THR A 98 7.23 -1.10 -7.68
N VAL A 99 6.58 0.00 -8.04
CA VAL A 99 5.13 0.15 -7.91
C VAL A 99 4.49 0.19 -9.28
N LEU A 100 3.49 -0.67 -9.49
CA LEU A 100 2.59 -0.58 -10.64
C LEU A 100 1.24 -0.07 -10.13
N TYR A 101 0.91 1.16 -10.51
CA TYR A 101 -0.26 1.87 -10.05
C TYR A 101 -1.25 2.05 -11.18
N VAL A 102 -2.47 1.56 -11.00
CA VAL A 102 -3.54 1.64 -12.00
C VAL A 102 -4.53 2.72 -11.59
N THR A 103 -4.77 3.67 -12.47
CA THR A 103 -5.74 4.74 -12.26
C THR A 103 -6.44 5.13 -13.55
N ASN A 104 -7.67 5.62 -13.46
CA ASN A 104 -8.36 6.26 -14.57
C ASN A 104 -8.25 7.80 -14.53
N ASN A 105 -7.54 8.35 -13.58
CA ASN A 105 -7.32 9.78 -13.43
C ASN A 105 -5.99 10.19 -14.04
N TYR A 106 -6.06 10.90 -15.16
CA TYR A 106 -4.88 11.38 -15.90
C TYR A 106 -3.99 12.31 -15.07
N GLU A 107 -4.59 13.25 -14.35
CA GLU A 107 -3.83 14.22 -13.54
C GLU A 107 -3.04 13.51 -12.44
N GLU A 108 -3.64 12.52 -11.83
CA GLU A 108 -3.00 11.69 -10.81
C GLU A 108 -1.81 10.91 -11.40
N ALA A 109 -2.01 10.27 -12.55
CA ALA A 109 -0.94 9.53 -13.23
C ALA A 109 0.25 10.43 -13.55
N VAL A 110 0.00 11.63 -14.05
CA VAL A 110 1.05 12.61 -14.37
C VAL A 110 1.73 13.13 -13.10
N SER A 111 0.98 13.33 -12.02
CA SER A 111 1.52 13.85 -10.74
C SER A 111 2.56 12.91 -10.10
N LEU A 112 2.51 11.63 -10.41
CA LEU A 112 3.49 10.65 -9.93
C LEU A 112 4.87 10.80 -10.56
N ASN A 113 5.00 11.62 -11.60
CA ASN A 113 6.26 11.89 -12.30
C ASN A 113 7.03 10.62 -12.66
N SER A 114 6.33 9.66 -13.22
CA SER A 114 6.85 8.33 -13.57
C SER A 114 6.47 7.96 -15.00
N ARG A 115 6.91 6.79 -15.46
CA ARG A 115 6.47 6.24 -16.74
C ARG A 115 4.95 6.01 -16.68
N VAL A 116 4.25 6.51 -17.70
CA VAL A 116 2.79 6.35 -17.83
C VAL A 116 2.50 5.50 -19.06
N ILE A 117 1.65 4.49 -18.86
CA ILE A 117 1.21 3.59 -19.93
C ILE A 117 -0.30 3.78 -20.09
N PHE A 118 -0.74 4.19 -21.28
CA PHE A 118 -2.16 4.35 -21.58
C PHE A 118 -2.71 3.07 -22.17
N MET A 119 -3.83 2.61 -21.59
CA MET A 119 -4.50 1.38 -22.02
C MET A 119 -5.95 1.65 -22.41
N LYS A 120 -6.41 0.94 -23.44
CA LYS A 120 -7.81 0.93 -23.87
C LYS A 120 -8.15 -0.46 -24.39
N ASP A 121 -9.31 -0.98 -23.95
CA ASP A 121 -9.82 -2.30 -24.39
C ASP A 121 -8.77 -3.41 -24.24
N GLY A 122 -8.03 -3.41 -23.13
CA GLY A 122 -7.01 -4.41 -22.85
C GLY A 122 -5.70 -4.27 -23.64
N LYS A 123 -5.52 -3.17 -24.37
CA LYS A 123 -4.33 -2.93 -25.19
C LYS A 123 -3.62 -1.65 -24.80
N VAL A 124 -2.30 -1.67 -24.89
CA VAL A 124 -1.47 -0.46 -24.77
C VAL A 124 -1.62 0.39 -26.01
N ILE A 125 -2.01 1.66 -25.84
CA ILE A 125 -2.17 2.62 -26.93
C ILE A 125 -1.06 3.67 -26.97
N GLU A 126 -0.46 3.97 -25.82
CA GLU A 126 0.65 4.92 -25.70
C GLU A 126 1.49 4.57 -24.47
N ASP A 127 2.79 4.76 -24.58
CA ASP A 127 3.77 4.53 -23.52
C ASP A 127 4.71 5.74 -23.46
N SER A 128 4.62 6.53 -22.39
CA SER A 128 5.51 7.65 -22.15
C SER A 128 6.72 7.18 -21.34
N ILE A 129 7.85 7.17 -21.95
CA ILE A 129 9.11 6.84 -21.27
C ILE A 129 9.70 8.09 -20.63
#